data_69388a3cd845ec540c157c78cde5843a
#
_entry.id   69388a3cd845ec540c157c78cde5843a
#
_cell.length_a   1.000
_cell.length_b   1.000
_cell.length_c   1.000
_cell.angle_alpha   90.00
_cell.angle_beta   90.00
_cell.angle_gamma   90.00
#
_symmetry.space_group_name_H-M   'P 1'
#
loop_
_entity.id
_entity.type
_entity.pdbx_description
1 polymer ?
#
loop_
_entity_poly.entity_id
_entity_poly.type
_entity_poly.pdbx_seq_one_letter_code
_entity_poly.pdbx_strand_id
1 'polypeptide(L)'
;MVVRPTPIRVGNPDGGKETSGPLKHEVTFAEVATHAGLDPDEITKLEITSTTKRPRRVGWFERDQFRNACVLNAPTDIVLTFADYLNVVNKDARRFEQLHIDTIKFIEELERVSQAPVSLINTRFPREEGQKIDLRSVIDRRTWRTNPRLPNE
;
A
#
# COMPACT_ATOMS: atom_id res chain seq x y z
N MET A 1 -0.53 -5.96 -10.77
CA MET A 1 0.05 -4.62 -10.44
C MET A 1 0.16 -4.45 -8.94
N VAL A 2 1.24 -3.84 -8.42
CA VAL A 2 1.37 -3.53 -6.98
C VAL A 2 0.99 -2.08 -6.74
N VAL A 3 0.15 -1.84 -5.75
CA VAL A 3 -0.38 -0.53 -5.38
C VAL A 3 -0.07 -0.23 -3.92
N ARG A 4 0.31 1.00 -3.64
CA ARG A 4 0.49 1.56 -2.31
C ARG A 4 -0.53 2.69 -2.10
N PRO A 5 -1.20 2.79 -0.94
CA PRO A 5 -2.24 3.82 -0.71
C PRO A 5 -1.67 5.24 -0.65
N THR A 6 -0.38 5.36 -0.32
CA THR A 6 0.34 6.65 -0.30
C THR A 6 1.49 6.58 -1.28
N PRO A 7 1.38 7.18 -2.49
CA PRO A 7 2.45 7.19 -3.48
C PRO A 7 3.68 7.89 -2.94
N ILE A 8 4.85 7.35 -3.28
CA ILE A 8 6.14 7.86 -2.82
C ILE A 8 7.03 8.30 -3.99
N ARG A 9 7.93 9.24 -3.70
CA ARG A 9 9.03 9.67 -4.56
C ARG A 9 10.32 9.75 -3.75
N VAL A 10 11.44 9.63 -4.42
CA VAL A 10 12.74 9.87 -3.78
C VAL A 10 12.93 11.37 -3.59
N GLY A 11 13.36 11.80 -2.41
CA GLY A 11 13.77 13.18 -2.15
C GLY A 11 15.22 13.39 -2.57
N ASN A 12 15.58 14.65 -2.85
CA ASN A 12 16.96 15.04 -3.03
C ASN A 12 17.69 15.14 -1.67
N PRO A 13 19.02 14.97 -1.63
CA PRO A 13 19.79 15.16 -0.40
C PRO A 13 19.67 16.56 0.19
N ASP A 14 19.47 17.56 -0.66
CA ASP A 14 19.29 18.98 -0.35
C ASP A 14 17.81 19.38 -0.11
N GLY A 15 16.89 18.40 -0.11
CA GLY A 15 15.46 18.64 0.03
C GLY A 15 14.75 19.10 -1.26
N GLY A 16 15.45 19.19 -2.38
CA GLY A 16 14.84 19.54 -3.67
C GLY A 16 13.84 18.50 -4.20
N LYS A 17 12.93 18.92 -5.06
CA LYS A 17 11.80 18.10 -5.54
C LYS A 17 12.01 17.47 -6.93
N GLU A 18 13.16 17.65 -7.54
CA GLU A 18 13.33 17.48 -9.00
C GLU A 18 13.64 16.06 -9.47
N THR A 19 14.20 15.19 -8.63
CA THR A 19 14.79 13.91 -9.08
C THR A 19 13.81 12.81 -9.47
N SER A 20 12.56 12.83 -9.00
CA SER A 20 11.60 11.73 -9.29
C SER A 20 10.19 12.20 -9.63
N GLY A 21 10.09 13.44 -10.08
CA GLY A 21 8.85 14.04 -10.55
C GLY A 21 7.92 14.57 -9.45
N PRO A 22 6.83 15.23 -9.85
CA PRO A 22 5.90 15.85 -8.92
C PRO A 22 5.02 14.83 -8.20
N LEU A 23 4.56 15.21 -7.02
CA LEU A 23 3.39 14.66 -6.32
C LEU A 23 2.34 15.78 -6.29
N LYS A 24 1.12 15.51 -6.77
CA LYS A 24 0.07 16.53 -6.90
C LYS A 24 -0.41 17.01 -5.52
N HIS A 25 -0.62 16.08 -4.60
CA HIS A 25 -1.02 16.34 -3.21
C HIS A 25 0.05 15.81 -2.26
N GLU A 26 1.21 16.50 -2.27
CA GLU A 26 2.33 16.16 -1.41
C GLU A 26 2.04 16.49 0.04
N VAL A 27 2.36 15.57 0.94
CA VAL A 27 2.18 15.67 2.38
C VAL A 27 3.43 15.13 3.08
N THR A 28 3.46 15.23 4.40
CA THR A 28 4.52 14.63 5.22
C THR A 28 4.14 13.22 5.68
N PHE A 29 5.14 12.39 6.00
CA PHE A 29 4.87 11.10 6.62
C PHE A 29 4.26 11.23 8.02
N ALA A 30 4.50 12.34 8.72
CA ALA A 30 3.86 12.63 9.99
C ALA A 30 2.33 12.83 9.82
N GLU A 31 1.90 13.54 8.76
CA GLU A 31 0.48 13.69 8.44
C GLU A 31 -0.16 12.35 8.06
N VAL A 32 0.51 11.54 7.24
CA VAL A 32 0.04 10.18 6.89
C VAL A 32 -0.10 9.32 8.14
N ALA A 33 0.90 9.31 9.01
CA ALA A 33 0.88 8.54 10.24
C ALA A 33 -0.26 8.98 11.17
N THR A 34 -0.41 10.28 11.37
CA THR A 34 -1.50 10.85 12.19
C THR A 34 -2.87 10.45 11.63
N HIS A 35 -3.06 10.55 10.31
CA HIS A 35 -4.31 10.15 9.66
C HIS A 35 -4.62 8.65 9.84
N ALA A 36 -3.60 7.80 9.76
CA ALA A 36 -3.74 6.36 9.92
C ALA A 36 -3.80 5.89 11.38
N GLY A 37 -3.53 6.76 12.35
CA GLY A 37 -3.41 6.41 13.78
C GLY A 37 -2.08 5.70 14.13
N LEU A 38 -1.05 5.91 13.31
CA LEU A 38 0.31 5.39 13.52
C LEU A 38 1.17 6.42 14.26
N ASP A 39 2.31 5.98 14.79
CA ASP A 39 3.30 6.88 15.41
C ASP A 39 4.06 7.67 14.33
N PRO A 40 3.95 9.02 14.32
CA PRO A 40 4.60 9.86 13.32
C PRO A 40 6.13 9.77 13.33
N ASP A 41 6.73 9.67 14.51
CA ASP A 41 8.19 9.61 14.65
C ASP A 41 8.73 8.26 14.15
N GLU A 42 8.03 7.17 14.43
CA GLU A 42 8.37 5.84 13.93
C GLU A 42 8.33 5.82 12.39
N ILE A 43 7.22 6.27 11.80
CA ILE A 43 7.04 6.24 10.34
C ILE A 43 8.05 7.13 9.62
N THR A 44 8.30 8.32 10.12
CA THR A 44 9.26 9.26 9.50
C THR A 44 10.69 8.68 9.47
N LYS A 45 11.09 7.97 10.52
CA LYS A 45 12.42 7.31 10.60
C LYS A 45 12.53 6.12 9.63
N LEU A 46 11.44 5.40 9.40
CA LEU A 46 11.43 4.21 8.54
C LEU A 46 11.37 4.53 7.04
N GLU A 47 10.79 5.67 6.68
CA GLU A 47 10.53 6.03 5.28
C GLU A 47 11.72 6.73 4.61
N ILE A 48 12.85 6.03 4.67
CA ILE A 48 14.07 6.37 3.95
C ILE A 48 14.34 5.34 2.84
N THR A 49 15.13 5.71 1.84
CA THR A 49 15.54 4.79 0.79
C THR A 49 16.53 3.76 1.34
N SER A 50 16.40 2.50 0.94
CA SER A 50 17.24 1.40 1.44
C SER A 50 18.73 1.58 1.13
N THR A 51 19.05 2.00 -0.08
CA THR A 51 20.44 2.09 -0.56
C THR A 51 21.08 3.44 -0.24
N THR A 52 20.43 4.55 -0.58
CA THR A 52 21.02 5.89 -0.49
C THR A 52 20.67 6.62 0.81
N LYS A 53 19.85 6.02 1.67
CA LYS A 53 19.38 6.58 2.95
C LYS A 53 18.78 7.99 2.82
N ARG A 54 18.18 8.30 1.66
CA ARG A 54 17.52 9.59 1.41
C ARG A 54 16.09 9.57 1.94
N PRO A 55 15.58 10.66 2.48
CA PRO A 55 14.18 10.78 2.86
C PRO A 55 13.30 10.58 1.62
N ARG A 56 12.17 9.90 1.79
CA ARG A 56 11.15 9.78 0.76
C ARG A 56 10.19 10.95 0.86
N ARG A 57 9.64 11.34 -0.27
CA ARG A 57 8.50 12.23 -0.38
C ARG A 57 7.24 11.37 -0.52
N VAL A 58 6.12 11.83 0.01
CA VAL A 58 4.85 11.09 0.00
C VAL A 58 3.71 12.02 -0.38
N GLY A 59 2.67 11.46 -0.99
CA GLY A 59 1.44 12.17 -1.31
C GLY A 59 0.21 11.34 -0.99
N TRP A 60 -0.96 11.98 -1.03
CA TRP A 60 -2.23 11.27 -1.00
C TRP A 60 -2.47 10.51 -2.30
N PHE A 61 -3.28 9.45 -2.22
CA PHE A 61 -3.63 8.62 -3.36
C PHE A 61 -4.37 9.42 -4.45
N GLU A 62 -3.91 9.28 -5.69
CA GLU A 62 -4.42 9.98 -6.86
C GLU A 62 -5.19 9.03 -7.77
N ARG A 63 -6.50 9.16 -7.80
CA ARG A 63 -7.39 8.29 -8.58
C ARG A 63 -7.12 8.36 -10.09
N ASP A 64 -6.86 9.56 -10.61
CA ASP A 64 -6.60 9.73 -12.04
C ASP A 64 -5.24 9.13 -12.43
N GLN A 65 -4.23 9.26 -11.58
CA GLN A 65 -2.94 8.62 -11.80
C GLN A 65 -3.08 7.09 -11.77
N PHE A 66 -3.87 6.56 -10.83
CA PHE A 66 -4.15 5.14 -10.76
C PHE A 66 -4.90 4.64 -11.99
N ARG A 67 -5.94 5.36 -12.46
CA ARG A 67 -6.66 5.04 -13.69
C ARG A 67 -5.72 4.99 -14.90
N ASN A 68 -4.87 6.00 -15.06
CA ASN A 68 -3.87 6.03 -16.13
C ASN A 68 -2.90 4.86 -16.05
N ALA A 69 -2.45 4.51 -14.83
CA ALA A 69 -1.60 3.34 -14.62
C ALA A 69 -2.32 2.03 -15.00
N CYS A 70 -3.62 1.90 -14.72
CA CYS A 70 -4.42 0.74 -15.14
C CYS A 70 -4.54 0.66 -16.66
N VAL A 71 -4.78 1.77 -17.34
CA VAL A 71 -4.84 1.81 -18.82
C VAL A 71 -3.52 1.36 -19.44
N LEU A 72 -2.40 1.81 -18.90
CA LEU A 72 -1.06 1.49 -19.44
C LEU A 72 -0.60 0.06 -19.14
N ASN A 73 -1.01 -0.50 -17.98
CA ASN A 73 -0.52 -1.80 -17.51
C ASN A 73 -1.53 -2.94 -17.72
N ALA A 74 -2.80 -2.65 -17.99
CA ALA A 74 -3.88 -3.63 -18.11
C ALA A 74 -3.80 -4.74 -17.04
N PRO A 75 -3.85 -4.40 -15.75
CA PRO A 75 -3.61 -5.37 -14.68
C PRO A 75 -4.70 -6.43 -14.66
N THR A 76 -4.32 -7.70 -14.52
CA THR A 76 -5.23 -8.83 -14.25
C THR A 76 -5.49 -9.02 -12.77
N ASP A 77 -4.55 -8.58 -11.94
CA ASP A 77 -4.59 -8.65 -10.48
C ASP A 77 -3.89 -7.45 -9.84
N ILE A 78 -4.38 -7.07 -8.67
CA ILE A 78 -3.77 -6.02 -7.84
C ILE A 78 -3.29 -6.61 -6.52
N VAL A 79 -2.14 -6.15 -6.09
CA VAL A 79 -1.61 -6.36 -4.73
C VAL A 79 -1.61 -5.01 -4.03
N LEU A 80 -2.39 -4.88 -2.97
CA LEU A 80 -2.37 -3.72 -2.09
C LEU A 80 -1.32 -3.93 -1.00
N THR A 81 -0.40 -2.99 -0.84
CA THR A 81 0.63 -3.00 0.20
C THR A 81 0.41 -1.86 1.19
N PHE A 82 0.97 -1.96 2.38
CA PHE A 82 0.86 -0.91 3.41
C PHE A 82 -0.59 -0.54 3.77
N ALA A 83 -1.45 -1.54 3.96
CA ALA A 83 -2.83 -1.26 4.35
C ALA A 83 -2.92 -0.62 5.75
N ASP A 84 -1.92 -0.78 6.61
CA ASP A 84 -1.78 -0.09 7.90
C ASP A 84 -1.62 1.44 7.75
N TYR A 85 -1.17 1.93 6.57
CA TYR A 85 -1.10 3.37 6.28
C TYR A 85 -2.46 3.99 5.92
N LEU A 86 -3.47 3.17 5.69
CA LEU A 86 -4.87 3.62 5.61
C LEU A 86 -5.50 3.71 6.99
N ASN A 87 -5.24 2.72 7.85
CA ASN A 87 -5.70 2.68 9.23
C ASN A 87 -4.90 1.66 10.03
N VAL A 88 -4.45 2.04 11.23
CA VAL A 88 -3.63 1.21 12.12
C VAL A 88 -4.31 -0.12 12.50
N VAL A 89 -5.63 -0.16 12.56
CA VAL A 89 -6.41 -1.39 12.86
C VAL A 89 -6.10 -2.51 11.87
N ASN A 90 -5.77 -2.18 10.62
CA ASN A 90 -5.45 -3.15 9.59
C ASN A 90 -4.19 -3.98 9.91
N LYS A 91 -3.28 -3.45 10.76
CA LYS A 91 -2.03 -4.11 11.15
C LYS A 91 -2.25 -5.53 11.69
N ASP A 92 -3.34 -5.74 12.39
CA ASP A 92 -3.66 -7.02 13.04
C ASP A 92 -4.68 -7.85 12.26
N ALA A 93 -5.20 -7.33 11.15
CA ALA A 93 -6.13 -8.06 10.29
C ALA A 93 -5.44 -9.27 9.63
N ARG A 94 -6.12 -10.41 9.66
CA ARG A 94 -5.69 -11.68 9.05
C ARG A 94 -6.68 -12.16 7.99
N ARG A 95 -7.85 -11.53 7.93
CA ARG A 95 -8.93 -11.80 6.98
C ARG A 95 -9.52 -10.49 6.50
N PHE A 96 -10.12 -10.50 5.32
CA PHE A 96 -10.66 -9.31 4.67
C PHE A 96 -11.69 -8.57 5.54
N GLU A 97 -12.55 -9.31 6.22
CA GLU A 97 -13.63 -8.78 7.06
C GLU A 97 -13.13 -8.07 8.34
N GLN A 98 -11.86 -8.26 8.68
CA GLN A 98 -11.22 -7.60 9.83
C GLN A 98 -10.58 -6.25 9.46
N LEU A 99 -10.52 -5.91 8.18
CA LEU A 99 -10.02 -4.62 7.73
C LEU A 99 -10.97 -3.49 8.16
N HIS A 100 -10.41 -2.31 8.42
CA HIS A 100 -11.20 -1.12 8.66
C HIS A 100 -12.12 -0.83 7.48
N ILE A 101 -13.34 -0.35 7.76
CA ILE A 101 -14.37 -0.12 6.73
C ILE A 101 -13.89 0.79 5.59
N ASP A 102 -13.12 1.84 5.90
CA ASP A 102 -12.62 2.74 4.86
C ASP A 102 -11.55 2.08 3.99
N THR A 103 -10.81 1.10 4.52
CA THR A 103 -9.89 0.27 3.73
C THR A 103 -10.64 -0.66 2.79
N ILE A 104 -11.75 -1.24 3.24
CA ILE A 104 -12.62 -2.05 2.38
C ILE A 104 -13.18 -1.21 1.23
N LYS A 105 -13.71 -0.01 1.52
CA LYS A 105 -14.19 0.91 0.49
C LYS A 105 -13.10 1.34 -0.50
N PHE A 106 -11.89 1.57 0.00
CA PHE A 106 -10.73 1.87 -0.86
C PHE A 106 -10.40 0.71 -1.79
N ILE A 107 -10.43 -0.53 -1.30
CA ILE A 107 -10.23 -1.73 -2.11
C ILE A 107 -11.32 -1.88 -3.17
N GLU A 108 -12.59 -1.72 -2.81
CA GLU A 108 -13.71 -1.76 -3.74
C GLU A 108 -13.57 -0.70 -4.85
N GLU A 109 -13.04 0.48 -4.50
CA GLU A 109 -12.77 1.51 -5.48
C GLU A 109 -11.62 1.14 -6.42
N LEU A 110 -10.53 0.56 -5.91
CA LEU A 110 -9.44 0.04 -6.75
C LEU A 110 -9.97 -0.99 -7.76
N GLU A 111 -10.78 -1.94 -7.29
CA GLU A 111 -11.38 -2.97 -8.14
C GLU A 111 -12.32 -2.37 -9.20
N ARG A 112 -13.15 -1.39 -8.81
CA ARG A 112 -14.05 -0.69 -9.72
C ARG A 112 -13.30 0.08 -10.83
N VAL A 113 -12.21 0.76 -10.48
CA VAL A 113 -11.44 1.58 -11.44
C VAL A 113 -10.57 0.72 -12.35
N SER A 114 -9.96 -0.33 -11.82
CA SER A 114 -9.04 -1.19 -12.57
C SER A 114 -9.74 -2.30 -13.36
N GLN A 115 -10.97 -2.65 -13.00
CA GLN A 115 -11.69 -3.84 -13.47
C GLN A 115 -10.90 -5.14 -13.19
N ALA A 116 -10.04 -5.14 -12.18
CA ALA A 116 -9.23 -6.26 -11.74
C ALA A 116 -9.37 -6.46 -10.22
N PRO A 117 -9.37 -7.71 -9.73
CA PRO A 117 -9.50 -7.97 -8.30
C PRO A 117 -8.25 -7.52 -7.52
N VAL A 118 -8.44 -7.05 -6.30
CA VAL A 118 -7.36 -6.92 -5.31
C VAL A 118 -7.16 -8.27 -4.64
N SER A 119 -6.28 -9.07 -5.19
CA SER A 119 -6.09 -10.49 -4.85
C SER A 119 -5.28 -10.70 -3.58
N LEU A 120 -4.32 -9.82 -3.31
CA LEU A 120 -3.46 -9.89 -2.13
C LEU A 120 -3.44 -8.53 -1.42
N ILE A 121 -3.50 -8.56 -0.10
CA ILE A 121 -3.42 -7.37 0.74
C ILE A 121 -2.35 -7.60 1.80
N ASN A 122 -1.28 -6.80 1.75
CA ASN A 122 -0.29 -6.79 2.82
C ASN A 122 -0.73 -5.75 3.87
N THR A 123 -0.94 -6.23 5.11
CA THR A 123 -1.51 -5.42 6.20
C THR A 123 -0.46 -4.67 6.99
N ARG A 124 0.83 -5.06 6.89
CA ARG A 124 1.96 -4.38 7.52
C ARG A 124 3.28 -4.83 6.92
N PHE A 125 4.29 -3.97 6.97
CA PHE A 125 5.68 -4.32 6.69
C PHE A 125 6.48 -4.46 7.98
N PRO A 126 7.57 -5.26 7.96
CA PRO A 126 8.54 -5.27 9.07
C PRO A 126 9.08 -3.86 9.31
N ARG A 127 9.16 -3.46 10.57
CA ARG A 127 9.62 -2.11 10.96
C ARG A 127 11.01 -2.11 11.58
N GLU A 128 11.53 -3.28 11.92
CA GLU A 128 12.87 -3.44 12.46
C GLU A 128 13.81 -4.01 11.40
N GLU A 129 15.06 -3.53 11.38
CA GLU A 129 16.09 -4.07 10.49
C GLU A 129 16.33 -5.54 10.81
N GLY A 130 16.32 -6.39 9.76
CA GLY A 130 16.44 -7.84 9.91
C GLY A 130 15.16 -8.59 10.27
N GLN A 131 14.08 -7.91 10.56
CA GLN A 131 12.77 -8.56 10.80
C GLN A 131 12.26 -9.20 9.50
N LYS A 132 11.93 -10.50 9.57
CA LYS A 132 11.35 -11.21 8.43
C LYS A 132 9.89 -10.80 8.20
N ILE A 133 9.47 -10.82 6.93
CA ILE A 133 8.06 -10.65 6.56
C ILE A 133 7.25 -11.78 7.20
N ASP A 134 6.26 -11.41 8.01
CA ASP A 134 5.29 -12.37 8.54
C ASP A 134 4.24 -12.65 7.44
N LEU A 135 4.24 -13.86 6.90
CA LEU A 135 3.27 -14.26 5.88
C LEU A 135 1.81 -14.15 6.37
N ARG A 136 1.59 -14.18 7.69
CA ARG A 136 0.26 -13.92 8.28
C ARG A 136 -0.19 -12.48 8.12
N SER A 137 0.70 -11.56 7.74
CA SER A 137 0.34 -10.19 7.38
C SER A 137 -0.15 -10.04 5.93
N VAL A 138 -0.28 -11.14 5.19
CA VAL A 138 -0.80 -11.14 3.83
C VAL A 138 -2.16 -11.83 3.80
N ILE A 139 -3.19 -11.06 3.48
CA ILE A 139 -4.54 -11.59 3.24
C ILE A 139 -4.60 -12.00 1.76
N ASP A 140 -4.87 -13.28 1.53
CA ASP A 140 -5.00 -13.89 0.20
C ASP A 140 -6.48 -14.08 -0.14
N ARG A 141 -6.98 -13.32 -1.12
CA ARG A 141 -8.37 -13.35 -1.58
C ARG A 141 -8.56 -14.17 -2.87
N ARG A 142 -7.52 -14.83 -3.37
CA ARG A 142 -7.60 -15.59 -4.61
C ARG A 142 -8.56 -16.76 -4.49
N THR A 143 -9.52 -16.83 -5.40
CA THR A 143 -10.65 -17.80 -5.37
C THR A 143 -10.22 -19.25 -5.53
N TRP A 144 -9.08 -19.54 -6.19
CA TRP A 144 -8.58 -20.90 -6.34
C TRP A 144 -8.16 -21.57 -5.01
N ARG A 145 -7.88 -20.77 -3.96
CA ARG A 145 -7.62 -21.29 -2.61
C ARG A 145 -8.87 -21.59 -1.80
N THR A 146 -9.99 -20.97 -2.18
CA THR A 146 -11.27 -21.09 -1.46
C THR A 146 -12.23 -22.05 -2.14
N ASN A 147 -11.89 -22.55 -3.34
CA ASN A 147 -12.73 -23.48 -4.07
C ASN A 147 -12.28 -24.94 -3.77
N PRO A 148 -13.00 -25.68 -2.89
CA PRO A 148 -12.66 -27.06 -2.57
C PRO A 148 -13.02 -28.05 -3.68
N ARG A 149 -13.41 -27.56 -4.87
CA ARG A 149 -13.83 -28.38 -6.01
C ARG A 149 -12.83 -28.29 -7.16
N LEU A 150 -11.61 -28.76 -6.94
CA LEU A 150 -10.95 -29.47 -8.04
C LEU A 150 -11.56 -30.87 -8.06
N PRO A 151 -12.13 -31.33 -9.16
CA PRO A 151 -12.54 -32.73 -9.26
C PRO A 151 -11.31 -33.58 -9.01
N ASN A 152 -11.43 -34.55 -8.10
CA ASN A 152 -10.43 -35.60 -7.97
C ASN A 152 -10.38 -36.32 -9.32
N GLU A 153 -9.30 -36.16 -10.07
CA GLU A 153 -8.89 -37.12 -11.08
C GLU A 153 -8.19 -38.28 -10.39
#